data_a5e5c4e12502324ed797fed792e22baf
#
_entry.id   a5e5c4e12502324ed797fed792e22baf
#
_cell.length_a   1.000
_cell.length_b   1.000
_cell.length_c   1.000
_cell.angle_alpha   90.00
_cell.angle_beta   90.00
_cell.angle_gamma   90.00
#
_symmetry.space_group_name_H-M   'P 1'
#
loop_
_entity.id
_entity.type
_entity.pdbx_description
1 polymer ?
#
loop_
_entity_poly.entity_id
_entity_poly.type
_entity_poly.pdbx_seq_one_letter_code
_entity_poly.pdbx_strand_id
1 'polypeptide(L)'
;MTKDLTKGSPMKLIISFAVPLLFGFLFQQFYNLVDTMIVGRFLGVDDLAAVGSTGSINFLVIGFCMGVCNGFAIPVSHKFGAGDYVGMRKYVANCAWLGLVFSVVMTVVTAILCRNILVWMKTPANIIDGAYDYIFIIFIGIPTVYLYNIVAGVIRATGDSKTPVVFLVLSSIINIVLDLYFIISLHMGVAGAALATVISQGVSGVACLVYMVKKFEILRIRREEWKVDGHMMMVLCGMGVPMGLQYSITAIGSVILQTAANTLGSAAVAAMTAGGKIGNFLACPFDAMGSTMATYGGQNVGAGKLDRLGKGLKACVTLGVGYSVIAFLIAVFFGGPLAQLFVDSGEAEIIANVRAFLLWNTAFYIPLALVNIVRFLIQGMGFPKFAILAGVFEMIARSLAGFGLVPIIGFTGVCLGSPIAWLMADAFLIPAYFHVSKVLQKRMVPQTDVPQAV
;
A
#
# COMPACT_ATOMS: atom_id res chain seq x y z
N MET A 1 -10.68 10.49 16.78
CA MET A 1 -10.11 11.35 17.83
C MET A 1 -8.71 10.84 18.14
N THR A 2 -7.77 11.72 18.45
CA THR A 2 -6.37 11.39 18.61
C THR A 2 -6.13 10.29 19.65
N LYS A 3 -5.24 9.36 19.37
CA LYS A 3 -4.88 8.27 20.27
C LYS A 3 -3.36 8.20 20.45
N ASP A 4 -2.94 8.31 21.70
CA ASP A 4 -1.54 8.18 22.06
C ASP A 4 -1.14 6.69 22.11
N LEU A 5 -0.36 6.24 21.12
CA LEU A 5 0.14 4.86 21.05
C LEU A 5 1.40 4.63 21.91
N THR A 6 1.84 5.66 22.64
CA THR A 6 3.01 5.59 23.52
C THR A 6 2.68 5.19 24.96
N LYS A 7 1.39 5.01 25.28
CA LYS A 7 0.88 4.68 26.63
C LYS A 7 -0.07 3.49 26.59
N GLY A 8 0.04 2.59 27.56
CA GLY A 8 -0.81 1.41 27.67
C GLY A 8 -0.23 0.16 27.03
N SER A 9 -1.02 -0.91 26.97
CA SER A 9 -0.61 -2.22 26.45
C SER A 9 -0.39 -2.17 24.93
N PRO A 10 0.80 -2.51 24.41
CA PRO A 10 1.08 -2.53 22.98
C PRO A 10 0.08 -3.38 22.19
N MET A 11 -0.24 -4.57 22.67
CA MET A 11 -1.20 -5.48 22.03
C MET A 11 -2.58 -4.84 21.82
N LYS A 12 -3.14 -4.24 22.89
CA LYS A 12 -4.46 -3.58 22.82
C LYS A 12 -4.43 -2.37 21.88
N LEU A 13 -3.34 -1.61 21.88
CA LEU A 13 -3.17 -0.45 21.01
C LEU A 13 -3.08 -0.86 19.55
N ILE A 14 -2.27 -1.87 19.24
CA ILE A 14 -2.09 -2.39 17.88
C ILE A 14 -3.42 -2.94 17.34
N ILE A 15 -4.11 -3.79 18.07
CA ILE A 15 -5.41 -4.35 17.66
C ILE A 15 -6.42 -3.21 17.39
N SER A 16 -6.54 -2.28 18.32
CA SER A 16 -7.53 -1.20 18.21
C SER A 16 -7.25 -0.22 17.06
N PHE A 17 -6.01 -0.15 16.60
CA PHE A 17 -5.62 0.66 15.45
C PHE A 17 -5.68 -0.13 14.14
N ALA A 18 -5.26 -1.41 14.16
CA ALA A 18 -5.23 -2.27 12.98
C ALA A 18 -6.63 -2.70 12.52
N VAL A 19 -7.57 -2.97 13.43
CA VAL A 19 -8.91 -3.47 13.06
C VAL A 19 -9.67 -2.50 12.16
N PRO A 20 -9.78 -1.19 12.43
CA PRO A 20 -10.40 -0.26 11.48
C PRO A 20 -9.68 -0.23 10.13
N LEU A 21 -8.35 -0.25 10.10
CA LEU A 21 -7.57 -0.28 8.84
C LEU A 21 -7.84 -1.54 8.04
N LEU A 22 -7.95 -2.69 8.71
CA LEU A 22 -8.29 -3.96 8.08
C LEU A 22 -9.64 -3.85 7.35
N PHE A 23 -10.66 -3.31 8.01
CA PHE A 23 -11.95 -3.08 7.34
C PHE A 23 -11.82 -2.13 6.15
N GLY A 24 -11.02 -1.08 6.27
CA GLY A 24 -10.73 -0.17 5.16
C GLY A 24 -10.12 -0.88 3.96
N PHE A 25 -9.09 -1.71 4.16
CA PHE A 25 -8.46 -2.47 3.10
C PHE A 25 -9.39 -3.53 2.50
N LEU A 26 -10.18 -4.22 3.32
CA LEU A 26 -11.19 -5.17 2.82
C LEU A 26 -12.25 -4.46 1.95
N PHE A 27 -12.76 -3.30 2.39
CA PHE A 27 -13.68 -2.50 1.59
C PHE A 27 -13.05 -2.05 0.28
N GLN A 28 -11.77 -1.66 0.29
CA GLN A 28 -11.04 -1.29 -0.92
C GLN A 28 -10.93 -2.45 -1.90
N GLN A 29 -10.61 -3.66 -1.43
CA GLN A 29 -10.56 -4.85 -2.29
C GLN A 29 -11.95 -5.19 -2.84
N PHE A 30 -12.97 -5.09 -2.00
CA PHE A 30 -14.34 -5.36 -2.42
C PHE A 30 -14.81 -4.37 -3.49
N TYR A 31 -14.57 -3.08 -3.29
CA TYR A 31 -14.96 -2.08 -4.29
C TYR A 31 -14.20 -2.25 -5.61
N ASN A 32 -12.92 -2.57 -5.59
CA ASN A 32 -12.15 -2.87 -6.81
C ASN A 32 -12.73 -4.05 -7.59
N LEU A 33 -13.25 -5.05 -6.87
CA LEU A 33 -13.93 -6.19 -7.48
C LEU A 33 -15.25 -5.76 -8.14
N VAL A 34 -16.05 -4.96 -7.42
CA VAL A 34 -17.35 -4.44 -7.92
C VAL A 34 -17.14 -3.58 -9.17
N ASP A 35 -16.18 -2.66 -9.16
CA ASP A 35 -15.82 -1.81 -10.30
C ASP A 35 -15.44 -2.66 -11.53
N THR A 36 -14.59 -3.66 -11.35
CA THR A 36 -14.23 -4.61 -12.40
C THR A 36 -15.46 -5.37 -12.95
N MET A 37 -16.40 -5.75 -12.08
CA MET A 37 -17.64 -6.42 -12.47
C MET A 37 -18.58 -5.50 -13.25
N ILE A 38 -18.70 -4.24 -12.87
CA ILE A 38 -19.50 -3.22 -13.56
C ILE A 38 -18.96 -3.03 -14.98
N VAL A 39 -17.65 -2.78 -15.11
CA VAL A 39 -17.00 -2.61 -16.42
C VAL A 39 -17.24 -3.87 -17.29
N GLY A 40 -16.95 -5.05 -16.78
CA GLY A 40 -17.09 -6.29 -17.55
C GLY A 40 -18.53 -6.61 -17.98
N ARG A 41 -19.52 -6.29 -17.12
CA ARG A 41 -20.93 -6.60 -17.40
C ARG A 41 -21.59 -5.60 -18.35
N PHE A 42 -21.25 -4.34 -18.25
CA PHE A 42 -21.95 -3.27 -18.99
C PHE A 42 -21.19 -2.77 -20.22
N LEU A 43 -19.86 -2.88 -20.26
CA LEU A 43 -19.04 -2.41 -21.37
C LEU A 43 -18.51 -3.55 -22.26
N GLY A 44 -18.40 -4.77 -21.73
CA GLY A 44 -17.96 -5.94 -22.45
C GLY A 44 -16.48 -6.28 -22.29
N VAL A 45 -16.04 -7.29 -23.06
CA VAL A 45 -14.74 -7.94 -22.88
C VAL A 45 -13.57 -7.05 -23.30
N ASP A 46 -13.70 -6.27 -24.38
CA ASP A 46 -12.62 -5.42 -24.89
C ASP A 46 -12.34 -4.26 -23.92
N ASP A 47 -13.39 -3.62 -23.38
CA ASP A 47 -13.26 -2.55 -22.39
C ASP A 47 -12.71 -3.08 -21.07
N LEU A 48 -13.14 -4.27 -20.65
CA LEU A 48 -12.57 -4.94 -19.48
C LEU A 48 -11.07 -5.26 -19.68
N ALA A 49 -10.69 -5.71 -20.88
CA ALA A 49 -9.29 -5.94 -21.24
C ALA A 49 -8.49 -4.63 -21.30
N ALA A 50 -9.09 -3.53 -21.80
CA ALA A 50 -8.47 -2.22 -21.80
C ALA A 50 -8.14 -1.75 -20.38
N VAL A 51 -9.11 -1.76 -19.47
CA VAL A 51 -8.92 -1.41 -18.06
C VAL A 51 -7.90 -2.34 -17.40
N GLY A 52 -8.03 -3.67 -17.62
CA GLY A 52 -7.13 -4.67 -17.05
C GLY A 52 -5.67 -4.48 -17.47
N SER A 53 -5.43 -4.10 -18.74
CA SER A 53 -4.08 -3.88 -19.26
C SER A 53 -3.35 -2.70 -18.58
N THR A 54 -4.10 -1.74 -18.03
CA THR A 54 -3.52 -0.59 -17.30
C THR A 54 -3.16 -0.90 -15.85
N GLY A 55 -3.57 -2.05 -15.31
CA GLY A 55 -3.42 -2.37 -13.88
C GLY A 55 -1.99 -2.27 -13.36
N SER A 56 -1.01 -2.77 -14.10
CA SER A 56 0.40 -2.75 -13.70
C SER A 56 0.97 -1.33 -13.64
N ILE A 57 0.67 -0.49 -14.65
CA ILE A 57 1.14 0.89 -14.68
C ILE A 57 0.43 1.74 -13.64
N ASN A 58 -0.87 1.50 -13.45
CA ASN A 58 -1.63 2.14 -12.38
C ASN A 58 -1.01 1.83 -11.01
N PHE A 59 -0.72 0.56 -10.70
CA PHE A 59 -0.06 0.18 -9.45
C PHE A 59 1.34 0.80 -9.31
N LEU A 60 2.11 0.87 -10.39
CA LEU A 60 3.45 1.48 -10.39
C LEU A 60 3.39 2.98 -10.08
N VAL A 61 2.50 3.73 -10.73
CA VAL A 61 2.41 5.20 -10.60
C VAL A 61 1.63 5.59 -9.34
N ILE A 62 0.42 5.07 -9.17
CA ILE A 62 -0.43 5.40 -8.01
C ILE A 62 0.16 4.83 -6.73
N GLY A 63 0.76 3.62 -6.78
CA GLY A 63 1.51 3.05 -5.67
C GLY A 63 2.68 3.93 -5.23
N PHE A 64 3.43 4.52 -6.19
CA PHE A 64 4.46 5.52 -5.88
C PHE A 64 3.86 6.72 -5.14
N CYS A 65 2.78 7.29 -5.64
CA CYS A 65 2.11 8.44 -5.01
C CYS A 65 1.64 8.11 -3.58
N MET A 66 1.03 6.94 -3.39
CA MET A 66 0.60 6.47 -2.06
C MET A 66 1.78 6.26 -1.11
N GLY A 67 2.88 5.68 -1.60
CA GLY A 67 4.11 5.49 -0.84
C GLY A 67 4.71 6.80 -0.38
N VAL A 68 4.77 7.81 -1.26
CA VAL A 68 5.23 9.17 -0.93
C VAL A 68 4.37 9.78 0.18
N CYS A 69 3.04 9.71 0.07
CA CYS A 69 2.12 10.23 1.08
C CYS A 69 2.28 9.52 2.44
N ASN A 70 2.44 8.20 2.43
CA ASN A 70 2.69 7.42 3.66
C ASN A 70 4.01 7.82 4.32
N GLY A 71 5.06 8.08 3.51
CA GLY A 71 6.35 8.56 4.01
C GLY A 71 6.26 9.95 4.66
N PHE A 72 5.45 10.85 4.09
CA PHE A 72 5.22 12.18 4.67
C PHE A 72 4.55 12.12 6.03
N ALA A 73 3.77 11.08 6.32
CA ALA A 73 3.12 10.91 7.62
C ALA A 73 4.11 10.53 8.76
N ILE A 74 5.31 10.01 8.45
CA ILE A 74 6.27 9.56 9.46
C ILE A 74 6.80 10.72 10.32
N PRO A 75 7.36 11.82 9.76
CA PRO A 75 7.78 12.96 10.58
C PRO A 75 6.66 13.58 11.40
N VAL A 76 5.42 13.57 10.87
CA VAL A 76 4.22 14.02 11.61
C VAL A 76 3.99 13.14 12.84
N SER A 77 4.10 11.81 12.69
CA SER A 77 3.94 10.87 13.82
C SER A 77 5.05 11.00 14.85
N HIS A 78 6.32 11.28 14.43
CA HIS A 78 7.43 11.57 15.33
C HIS A 78 7.13 12.81 16.19
N LYS A 79 6.69 13.90 15.56
CA LYS A 79 6.37 15.14 16.26
C LYS A 79 5.17 15.01 17.19
N PHE A 80 4.16 14.24 16.76
CA PHE A 80 3.01 13.94 17.61
C PHE A 80 3.45 13.13 18.86
N GLY A 81 4.25 12.08 18.68
CA GLY A 81 4.78 11.28 19.77
C GLY A 81 5.64 12.06 20.74
N ALA A 82 6.42 13.02 20.24
CA ALA A 82 7.23 13.95 21.04
C ALA A 82 6.40 15.01 21.79
N GLY A 83 5.13 15.16 21.52
CA GLY A 83 4.30 16.24 22.06
C GLY A 83 4.58 17.62 21.43
N ASP A 84 5.41 17.68 20.38
CA ASP A 84 5.74 18.90 19.64
C ASP A 84 4.66 19.21 18.60
N TYR A 85 3.52 19.71 19.05
CA TYR A 85 2.38 20.00 18.18
C TYR A 85 2.65 21.18 17.23
N VAL A 86 3.51 22.13 17.57
CA VAL A 86 3.89 23.24 16.69
C VAL A 86 4.74 22.69 15.53
N GLY A 87 5.77 21.92 15.84
CA GLY A 87 6.59 21.24 14.82
C GLY A 87 5.75 20.30 13.95
N MET A 88 4.81 19.58 14.55
CA MET A 88 3.88 18.72 13.83
C MET A 88 3.05 19.50 12.78
N ARG A 89 2.44 20.63 13.16
CA ARG A 89 1.66 21.47 12.22
C ARG A 89 2.52 22.06 11.11
N LYS A 90 3.76 22.44 11.41
CA LYS A 90 4.73 22.89 10.38
C LYS A 90 5.03 21.77 9.38
N TYR A 91 5.24 20.52 9.86
CA TYR A 91 5.38 19.38 8.94
C TYR A 91 4.12 19.15 8.12
N VAL A 92 2.90 19.25 8.69
CA VAL A 92 1.64 19.12 7.95
C VAL A 92 1.51 20.20 6.86
N ALA A 93 1.90 21.46 7.15
CA ALA A 93 1.94 22.53 6.16
C ALA A 93 2.91 22.22 5.01
N ASN A 94 4.12 21.76 5.35
CA ASN A 94 5.10 21.38 4.34
C ASN A 94 4.71 20.12 3.56
N CYS A 95 3.97 19.18 4.16
CA CYS A 95 3.34 18.06 3.43
C CYS A 95 2.34 18.56 2.38
N ALA A 96 1.54 19.58 2.71
CA ALA A 96 0.58 20.16 1.75
C ALA A 96 1.31 20.82 0.57
N TRP A 97 2.38 21.60 0.81
CA TRP A 97 3.19 22.20 -0.24
C TRP A 97 3.88 21.16 -1.12
N LEU A 98 4.56 20.19 -0.52
CA LEU A 98 5.20 19.10 -1.28
C LEU A 98 4.18 18.23 -2.01
N GLY A 99 3.05 17.92 -1.38
CA GLY A 99 1.97 17.16 -2.02
C GLY A 99 1.45 17.87 -3.26
N LEU A 100 1.29 19.20 -3.22
CA LEU A 100 0.92 19.98 -4.39
C LEU A 100 1.99 19.88 -5.49
N VAL A 101 3.27 20.06 -5.15
CA VAL A 101 4.38 19.96 -6.13
C VAL A 101 4.44 18.56 -6.75
N PHE A 102 4.46 17.52 -5.92
CA PHE A 102 4.52 16.14 -6.41
C PHE A 102 3.29 15.78 -7.25
N SER A 103 2.08 16.20 -6.85
CA SER A 103 0.87 15.93 -7.60
C SER A 103 0.91 16.58 -8.99
N VAL A 104 1.33 17.84 -9.09
CA VAL A 104 1.46 18.54 -10.38
C VAL A 104 2.54 17.88 -11.25
N VAL A 105 3.73 17.63 -10.71
CA VAL A 105 4.82 16.98 -11.45
C VAL A 105 4.41 15.61 -11.95
N MET A 106 3.86 14.78 -11.08
CA MET A 106 3.42 13.42 -11.46
C MET A 106 2.30 13.46 -12.50
N THR A 107 1.31 14.35 -12.34
CA THR A 107 0.23 14.52 -13.32
C THR A 107 0.78 14.91 -14.69
N VAL A 108 1.63 15.94 -14.74
CA VAL A 108 2.19 16.43 -16.01
C VAL A 108 3.05 15.36 -16.68
N VAL A 109 3.98 14.75 -15.96
CA VAL A 109 4.87 13.72 -16.51
C VAL A 109 4.07 12.52 -17.01
N THR A 110 3.14 12.00 -16.22
CA THR A 110 2.37 10.82 -16.60
C THR A 110 1.36 11.11 -17.72
N ALA A 111 0.75 12.31 -17.75
CA ALA A 111 -0.15 12.71 -18.82
C ALA A 111 0.59 12.83 -20.18
N ILE A 112 1.78 13.46 -20.17
CA ILE A 112 2.59 13.59 -21.41
C ILE A 112 3.06 12.21 -21.91
N LEU A 113 3.49 11.34 -21.00
CA LEU A 113 4.04 10.04 -21.35
C LEU A 113 2.97 8.95 -21.52
N CYS A 114 1.71 9.22 -21.21
CA CYS A 114 0.62 8.24 -21.12
C CYS A 114 0.56 7.30 -22.34
N ARG A 115 0.47 7.87 -23.54
CA ARG A 115 0.40 7.06 -24.77
C ARG A 115 1.70 6.31 -25.05
N ASN A 116 2.85 6.92 -24.79
CA ASN A 116 4.14 6.28 -24.97
C ASN A 116 4.31 5.07 -24.04
N ILE A 117 3.87 5.20 -22.81
CA ILE A 117 3.91 4.10 -21.83
C ILE A 117 3.09 2.90 -22.33
N LEU A 118 1.86 3.12 -22.82
CA LEU A 118 1.03 2.05 -23.38
C LEU A 118 1.68 1.36 -24.59
N VAL A 119 2.33 2.14 -25.46
CA VAL A 119 3.09 1.60 -26.60
C VAL A 119 4.30 0.78 -26.12
N TRP A 120 5.06 1.28 -25.14
CA TRP A 120 6.20 0.53 -24.55
C TRP A 120 5.76 -0.76 -23.89
N MET A 121 4.56 -0.77 -23.28
CA MET A 121 3.96 -1.98 -22.70
C MET A 121 3.42 -2.96 -23.77
N LYS A 122 3.49 -2.61 -25.07
CA LYS A 122 2.94 -3.41 -26.18
C LYS A 122 1.46 -3.72 -26.01
N THR A 123 0.69 -2.72 -25.54
CA THR A 123 -0.78 -2.84 -25.45
C THR A 123 -1.36 -3.11 -26.84
N PRO A 124 -2.23 -4.13 -27.02
CA PRO A 124 -2.82 -4.46 -28.31
C PRO A 124 -3.58 -3.28 -28.94
N ALA A 125 -3.48 -3.16 -30.27
CA ALA A 125 -4.03 -2.02 -31.00
C ALA A 125 -5.57 -1.89 -30.89
N ASN A 126 -6.29 -3.00 -30.69
CA ASN A 126 -7.74 -3.02 -30.51
C ASN A 126 -8.23 -2.44 -29.18
N ILE A 127 -7.37 -2.39 -28.15
CA ILE A 127 -7.75 -1.92 -26.80
C ILE A 127 -6.95 -0.70 -26.33
N ILE A 128 -5.93 -0.25 -27.10
CA ILE A 128 -5.03 0.81 -26.65
C ILE A 128 -5.74 2.16 -26.46
N ASP A 129 -6.76 2.46 -27.27
CA ASP A 129 -7.50 3.72 -27.16
C ASP A 129 -8.38 3.73 -25.89
N GLY A 130 -9.08 2.63 -25.58
CA GLY A 130 -9.83 2.48 -24.33
C GLY A 130 -8.91 2.49 -23.10
N ALA A 131 -7.75 1.82 -23.19
CA ALA A 131 -6.74 1.85 -22.15
C ALA A 131 -6.20 3.27 -21.91
N TYR A 132 -5.98 4.03 -22.99
CA TYR A 132 -5.56 5.44 -22.92
C TYR A 132 -6.61 6.31 -22.25
N ASP A 133 -7.87 6.22 -22.68
CA ASP A 133 -8.97 7.02 -22.13
C ASP A 133 -9.13 6.76 -20.62
N TYR A 134 -9.04 5.51 -20.19
CA TYR A 134 -9.12 5.14 -18.78
C TYR A 134 -7.94 5.70 -17.97
N ILE A 135 -6.71 5.33 -18.35
CA ILE A 135 -5.54 5.62 -17.52
C ILE A 135 -5.15 7.10 -17.55
N PHE A 136 -5.42 7.81 -18.66
CA PHE A 136 -5.19 9.25 -18.78
C PHE A 136 -6.04 10.02 -17.76
N ILE A 137 -7.33 9.68 -17.60
CA ILE A 137 -8.20 10.32 -16.60
C ILE A 137 -7.70 10.01 -15.19
N ILE A 138 -7.27 8.77 -14.91
CA ILE A 138 -6.66 8.41 -13.62
C ILE A 138 -5.42 9.26 -13.33
N PHE A 139 -4.56 9.49 -14.34
CA PHE A 139 -3.35 10.31 -14.17
C PHE A 139 -3.67 11.79 -13.96
N ILE A 140 -4.67 12.34 -14.64
CA ILE A 140 -5.17 13.68 -14.35
C ILE A 140 -5.76 13.76 -12.93
N GLY A 141 -6.28 12.66 -12.39
CA GLY A 141 -6.80 12.52 -11.05
C GLY A 141 -5.74 12.39 -9.95
N ILE A 142 -4.44 12.31 -10.25
CA ILE A 142 -3.37 12.19 -9.24
C ILE A 142 -3.47 13.23 -8.10
N PRO A 143 -3.84 14.50 -8.34
CA PRO A 143 -4.03 15.45 -7.25
C PRO A 143 -5.06 15.01 -6.20
N THR A 144 -6.12 14.32 -6.59
CA THR A 144 -7.12 13.80 -5.65
C THR A 144 -6.56 12.65 -4.81
N VAL A 145 -5.69 11.82 -5.41
CA VAL A 145 -4.96 10.75 -4.71
C VAL A 145 -4.05 11.35 -3.63
N TYR A 146 -3.26 12.38 -3.98
CA TYR A 146 -2.41 13.08 -2.99
C TYR A 146 -3.24 13.72 -1.89
N LEU A 147 -4.32 14.44 -2.24
CA LEU A 147 -5.18 15.10 -1.26
C LEU A 147 -5.71 14.11 -0.22
N TYR A 148 -6.35 13.03 -0.66
CA TYR A 148 -6.91 12.03 0.25
C TYR A 148 -5.82 11.35 1.08
N ASN A 149 -4.74 10.87 0.45
CA ASN A 149 -3.72 10.07 1.14
C ASN A 149 -2.89 10.90 2.12
N ILE A 150 -2.56 12.17 1.83
CA ILE A 150 -1.88 13.06 2.78
C ILE A 150 -2.77 13.31 4.00
N VAL A 151 -4.03 13.71 3.78
CA VAL A 151 -4.97 13.99 4.88
C VAL A 151 -5.18 12.74 5.73
N ALA A 152 -5.44 11.60 5.10
CA ALA A 152 -5.60 10.33 5.78
C ALA A 152 -4.33 9.92 6.54
N GLY A 153 -3.14 10.12 5.96
CA GLY A 153 -1.85 9.86 6.58
C GLY A 153 -1.60 10.72 7.81
N VAL A 154 -1.88 12.02 7.72
CA VAL A 154 -1.78 12.97 8.85
C VAL A 154 -2.71 12.59 10.00
N ILE A 155 -3.96 12.24 9.70
CA ILE A 155 -4.92 11.78 10.73
C ILE A 155 -4.43 10.49 11.38
N ARG A 156 -3.97 9.50 10.59
CA ARG A 156 -3.40 8.26 11.12
C ARG A 156 -2.18 8.52 12.00
N ALA A 157 -1.31 9.47 11.62
CA ALA A 157 -0.13 9.84 12.40
C ALA A 157 -0.48 10.32 13.83
N THR A 158 -1.67 10.89 14.04
CA THR A 158 -2.20 11.26 15.35
C THR A 158 -2.91 10.12 16.11
N GLY A 159 -2.86 8.90 15.57
CA GLY A 159 -3.41 7.71 16.19
C GLY A 159 -4.88 7.43 15.88
N ASP A 160 -5.52 8.16 14.98
CA ASP A 160 -6.87 7.89 14.52
C ASP A 160 -6.86 7.11 13.19
N SER A 161 -7.13 5.82 13.27
CA SER A 161 -7.28 4.96 12.10
C SER A 161 -8.72 4.85 11.59
N LYS A 162 -9.72 5.26 12.41
CA LYS A 162 -11.14 5.11 12.06
C LYS A 162 -11.61 6.18 11.06
N THR A 163 -11.26 7.43 11.31
CA THR A 163 -11.73 8.55 10.47
C THR A 163 -11.35 8.38 9.00
N PRO A 164 -10.10 8.07 8.61
CA PRO A 164 -9.77 7.84 7.20
C PRO A 164 -10.57 6.70 6.57
N VAL A 165 -10.84 5.63 7.32
CA VAL A 165 -11.61 4.47 6.83
C VAL A 165 -13.07 4.86 6.54
N VAL A 166 -13.70 5.68 7.37
CA VAL A 166 -15.06 6.16 7.11
C VAL A 166 -15.13 6.91 5.78
N PHE A 167 -14.15 7.77 5.49
CA PHE A 167 -14.10 8.50 4.22
C PHE A 167 -13.73 7.60 3.04
N LEU A 168 -12.95 6.53 3.26
CA LEU A 168 -12.68 5.52 2.24
C LEU A 168 -13.95 4.75 1.86
N VAL A 169 -14.74 4.33 2.84
CA VAL A 169 -16.05 3.68 2.61
C VAL A 169 -17.01 4.62 1.87
N LEU A 170 -17.06 5.88 2.28
CA LEU A 170 -17.84 6.90 1.58
C LEU A 170 -17.42 7.06 0.12
N SER A 171 -16.09 7.13 -0.12
CA SER A 171 -15.53 7.15 -1.49
C SER A 171 -15.99 5.96 -2.31
N SER A 172 -15.92 4.76 -1.74
CA SER A 172 -16.31 3.52 -2.42
C SER A 172 -17.79 3.51 -2.81
N ILE A 173 -18.66 3.99 -1.92
CA ILE A 173 -20.12 4.09 -2.21
C ILE A 173 -20.36 5.11 -3.33
N ILE A 174 -19.76 6.29 -3.24
CA ILE A 174 -19.88 7.33 -4.28
C ILE A 174 -19.37 6.81 -5.61
N ASN A 175 -18.22 6.11 -5.63
CA ASN A 175 -17.65 5.52 -6.83
C ASN A 175 -18.64 4.55 -7.51
N ILE A 176 -19.18 3.57 -6.78
CA ILE A 176 -20.14 2.59 -7.33
C ILE A 176 -21.37 3.29 -7.93
N VAL A 177 -21.91 4.29 -7.24
CA VAL A 177 -23.07 5.05 -7.73
C VAL A 177 -22.72 5.82 -9.01
N LEU A 178 -21.55 6.47 -9.04
CA LEU A 178 -21.09 7.23 -10.21
C LEU A 178 -20.73 6.33 -11.39
N ASP A 179 -20.13 5.14 -11.14
CA ASP A 179 -19.85 4.15 -12.19
C ASP A 179 -21.14 3.74 -12.90
N LEU A 180 -22.16 3.36 -12.14
CA LEU A 180 -23.46 3.00 -12.72
C LEU A 180 -24.08 4.18 -13.48
N TYR A 181 -24.00 5.39 -12.95
CA TYR A 181 -24.56 6.58 -13.60
C TYR A 181 -23.83 6.95 -14.89
N PHE A 182 -22.48 6.99 -14.85
CA PHE A 182 -21.68 7.38 -16.03
C PHE A 182 -21.67 6.32 -17.12
N ILE A 183 -21.64 5.04 -16.75
CA ILE A 183 -21.61 3.93 -17.69
C ILE A 183 -22.99 3.68 -18.28
N ILE A 184 -24.03 3.58 -17.44
CA ILE A 184 -25.38 3.16 -17.90
C ILE A 184 -26.17 4.34 -18.44
N SER A 185 -26.20 5.48 -17.71
CA SER A 185 -27.05 6.64 -18.09
C SER A 185 -26.40 7.56 -19.09
N LEU A 186 -25.08 7.81 -18.93
CA LEU A 186 -24.36 8.74 -19.82
C LEU A 186 -23.56 8.06 -20.94
N HIS A 187 -23.49 6.72 -20.93
CA HIS A 187 -22.78 5.91 -21.94
C HIS A 187 -21.33 6.35 -22.17
N MET A 188 -20.61 6.75 -21.09
CA MET A 188 -19.23 7.26 -21.18
C MET A 188 -18.16 6.18 -21.32
N GLY A 189 -18.53 4.90 -21.37
CA GLY A 189 -17.58 3.80 -21.49
C GLY A 189 -16.57 3.73 -20.32
N VAL A 190 -15.35 3.30 -20.63
CA VAL A 190 -14.26 3.19 -19.65
C VAL A 190 -13.84 4.53 -19.05
N ALA A 191 -13.99 5.62 -19.80
CA ALA A 191 -13.74 6.97 -19.31
C ALA A 191 -14.67 7.34 -18.15
N GLY A 192 -15.92 6.83 -18.16
CA GLY A 192 -16.88 7.00 -17.07
C GLY A 192 -16.41 6.35 -15.78
N ALA A 193 -15.88 5.12 -15.84
CA ALA A 193 -15.33 4.43 -14.67
C ALA A 193 -14.11 5.17 -14.09
N ALA A 194 -13.20 5.62 -14.93
CA ALA A 194 -12.05 6.41 -14.48
C ALA A 194 -12.48 7.72 -13.81
N LEU A 195 -13.45 8.44 -14.41
CA LEU A 195 -13.97 9.69 -13.89
C LEU A 195 -14.69 9.50 -12.55
N ALA A 196 -15.47 8.44 -12.41
CA ALA A 196 -16.14 8.08 -11.16
C ALA A 196 -15.11 7.87 -10.04
N THR A 197 -14.01 7.17 -10.33
CA THR A 197 -12.91 6.95 -9.38
C THR A 197 -12.26 8.27 -8.96
N VAL A 198 -11.94 9.15 -9.89
CA VAL A 198 -11.32 10.45 -9.59
C VAL A 198 -12.24 11.37 -8.78
N ILE A 199 -13.51 11.47 -9.17
CA ILE A 199 -14.49 12.30 -8.47
C ILE A 199 -14.74 11.77 -7.05
N SER A 200 -14.94 10.48 -6.87
CA SER A 200 -15.21 9.88 -5.56
C SER A 200 -14.03 10.09 -4.60
N GLN A 201 -12.80 9.93 -5.07
CA GLN A 201 -11.61 10.22 -4.28
C GLN A 201 -11.48 11.71 -3.97
N GLY A 202 -11.76 12.60 -4.93
CA GLY A 202 -11.75 14.04 -4.73
C GLY A 202 -12.75 14.50 -3.69
N VAL A 203 -14.00 14.07 -3.80
CA VAL A 203 -15.07 14.37 -2.83
C VAL A 203 -14.69 13.89 -1.44
N SER A 204 -14.22 12.65 -1.32
CA SER A 204 -13.80 12.08 -0.03
C SER A 204 -12.57 12.77 0.53
N GLY A 205 -11.61 13.15 -0.31
CA GLY A 205 -10.41 13.89 0.09
C GLY A 205 -10.78 15.26 0.66
N VAL A 206 -11.63 16.01 -0.01
CA VAL A 206 -12.13 17.32 0.45
C VAL A 206 -12.95 17.15 1.73
N ALA A 207 -13.86 16.19 1.78
CA ALA A 207 -14.68 15.94 2.97
C ALA A 207 -13.81 15.55 4.18
N CYS A 208 -12.82 14.71 3.99
CA CYS A 208 -11.85 14.32 5.02
C CYS A 208 -11.02 15.52 5.50
N LEU A 209 -10.57 16.38 4.58
CA LEU A 209 -9.85 17.61 4.91
C LEU A 209 -10.70 18.57 5.74
N VAL A 210 -11.95 18.83 5.31
CA VAL A 210 -12.89 19.68 6.05
C VAL A 210 -13.15 19.12 7.44
N TYR A 211 -13.34 17.81 7.55
CA TYR A 211 -13.51 17.13 8.83
C TYR A 211 -12.28 17.29 9.72
N MET A 212 -11.07 17.07 9.16
CA MET A 212 -9.82 17.25 9.88
C MET A 212 -9.69 18.65 10.45
N VAL A 213 -9.88 19.68 9.62
CA VAL A 213 -9.76 21.09 10.04
C VAL A 213 -10.80 21.46 11.12
N LYS A 214 -12.02 20.92 11.02
CA LYS A 214 -13.09 21.24 11.99
C LYS A 214 -12.95 20.48 13.32
N LYS A 215 -12.54 19.22 13.29
CA LYS A 215 -12.59 18.31 14.46
C LYS A 215 -11.26 18.10 15.15
N PHE A 216 -10.14 18.27 14.46
CA PHE A 216 -8.81 18.05 15.03
C PHE A 216 -8.12 19.40 15.33
N GLU A 217 -8.42 19.99 16.47
CA GLU A 217 -7.85 21.29 16.87
C GLU A 217 -6.32 21.30 16.86
N ILE A 218 -5.69 20.18 17.24
CA ILE A 218 -4.23 20.03 17.24
C ILE A 218 -3.59 20.10 15.85
N LEU A 219 -4.37 19.83 14.79
CA LEU A 219 -3.94 19.86 13.39
C LEU A 219 -4.28 21.18 12.69
N ARG A 220 -4.94 22.13 13.36
CA ARG A 220 -5.25 23.45 12.80
C ARG A 220 -3.96 24.26 12.65
N ILE A 221 -3.52 24.42 11.39
CA ILE A 221 -2.32 25.16 11.04
C ILE A 221 -2.59 26.66 11.24
N ARG A 222 -1.74 27.33 11.99
CA ARG A 222 -1.78 28.79 12.17
C ARG A 222 -1.12 29.47 10.98
N ARG A 223 -1.49 30.73 10.69
CA ARG A 223 -0.97 31.48 9.53
C ARG A 223 0.58 31.53 9.49
N GLU A 224 1.21 31.60 10.64
CA GLU A 224 2.67 31.65 10.79
C GLU A 224 3.36 30.31 10.51
N GLU A 225 2.61 29.19 10.61
CA GLU A 225 3.11 27.83 10.45
C GLU A 225 3.09 27.37 8.98
N TRP A 226 2.45 28.14 8.08
CA TRP A 226 2.40 27.87 6.63
C TRP A 226 3.68 28.18 5.88
N LYS A 227 4.73 28.62 6.58
CA LYS A 227 6.01 28.92 5.96
C LYS A 227 6.65 27.66 5.38
N VAL A 228 7.16 27.80 4.15
CA VAL A 228 7.97 26.77 3.50
C VAL A 228 9.30 26.67 4.23
N ASP A 229 9.65 25.47 4.66
CA ASP A 229 10.91 25.15 5.32
C ASP A 229 11.68 24.11 4.52
N GLY A 230 12.80 24.50 3.89
CA GLY A 230 13.59 23.62 3.03
C GLY A 230 14.17 22.42 3.78
N HIS A 231 14.50 22.56 5.07
CA HIS A 231 14.99 21.43 5.86
C HIS A 231 13.86 20.40 6.10
N MET A 232 12.68 20.87 6.48
CA MET A 232 11.50 19.98 6.65
C MET A 232 11.11 19.31 5.35
N MET A 233 11.14 20.05 4.22
CA MET A 233 10.89 19.46 2.89
C MET A 233 11.90 18.38 2.55
N MET A 234 13.18 18.58 2.84
CA MET A 234 14.21 17.58 2.61
C MET A 234 14.00 16.32 3.46
N VAL A 235 13.59 16.47 4.72
CA VAL A 235 13.22 15.34 5.59
C VAL A 235 12.03 14.59 5.03
N LEU A 236 10.97 15.30 4.60
CA LEU A 236 9.78 14.69 3.99
C LEU A 236 10.12 13.93 2.70
N CYS A 237 10.91 14.53 1.80
CA CYS A 237 11.39 13.86 0.59
C CYS A 237 12.24 12.63 0.94
N GLY A 238 13.12 12.74 1.93
CA GLY A 238 13.96 11.63 2.42
C GLY A 238 13.17 10.46 2.98
N MET A 239 11.93 10.68 3.42
CA MET A 239 11.00 9.63 3.86
C MET A 239 10.07 9.17 2.73
N GLY A 240 9.47 10.12 2.02
CA GLY A 240 8.44 9.84 1.03
C GLY A 240 8.96 9.17 -0.23
N VAL A 241 10.00 9.73 -0.86
CA VAL A 241 10.54 9.20 -2.12
C VAL A 241 10.99 7.74 -1.99
N PRO A 242 11.76 7.35 -0.95
CA PRO A 242 12.10 5.95 -0.75
C PRO A 242 10.89 5.03 -0.59
N MET A 243 9.86 5.47 0.13
CA MET A 243 8.65 4.65 0.29
C MET A 243 7.87 4.54 -1.01
N GLY A 244 7.80 5.60 -1.82
CA GLY A 244 7.23 5.56 -3.16
C GLY A 244 7.97 4.59 -4.08
N LEU A 245 9.30 4.68 -4.14
CA LEU A 245 10.15 3.78 -4.93
C LEU A 245 9.99 2.31 -4.52
N GLN A 246 9.82 2.03 -3.24
CA GLN A 246 9.56 0.67 -2.76
C GLN A 246 8.30 0.07 -3.42
N TYR A 247 7.18 0.82 -3.48
CA TYR A 247 5.96 0.35 -4.15
C TYR A 247 6.19 0.08 -5.63
N SER A 248 6.90 0.98 -6.31
CA SER A 248 7.23 0.80 -7.74
C SER A 248 8.12 -0.42 -7.98
N ILE A 249 9.12 -0.66 -7.15
CA ILE A 249 10.01 -1.84 -7.25
C ILE A 249 9.22 -3.14 -7.02
N THR A 250 8.32 -3.13 -6.05
CA THR A 250 7.43 -4.29 -5.80
C THR A 250 6.51 -4.56 -6.99
N ALA A 251 5.99 -3.49 -7.63
CA ALA A 251 5.19 -3.60 -8.86
C ALA A 251 5.99 -4.25 -9.99
N ILE A 252 7.23 -3.80 -10.23
CA ILE A 252 8.11 -4.37 -11.25
C ILE A 252 8.35 -5.85 -10.98
N GLY A 253 8.63 -6.24 -9.75
CA GLY A 253 8.81 -7.65 -9.37
C GLY A 253 7.59 -8.52 -9.68
N SER A 254 6.38 -7.98 -9.47
CA SER A 254 5.13 -8.67 -9.79
C SER A 254 4.93 -8.82 -11.30
N VAL A 255 5.28 -7.81 -12.10
CA VAL A 255 5.22 -7.86 -13.57
C VAL A 255 6.19 -8.92 -14.11
N ILE A 256 7.39 -9.04 -13.56
CA ILE A 256 8.38 -10.06 -13.96
C ILE A 256 7.79 -11.47 -13.73
N LEU A 257 7.21 -11.72 -12.56
CA LEU A 257 6.61 -13.01 -12.25
C LEU A 257 5.39 -13.30 -13.14
N GLN A 258 4.56 -12.29 -13.45
CA GLN A 258 3.45 -12.41 -14.40
C GLN A 258 3.95 -12.75 -15.80
N THR A 259 5.04 -12.13 -16.26
CA THR A 259 5.65 -12.42 -17.57
C THR A 259 6.12 -13.88 -17.64
N ALA A 260 6.70 -14.40 -16.57
CA ALA A 260 7.07 -15.81 -16.50
C ALA A 260 5.84 -16.73 -16.50
N ALA A 261 4.78 -16.38 -15.78
CA ALA A 261 3.53 -17.16 -15.80
C ALA A 261 2.88 -17.20 -17.20
N ASN A 262 3.00 -16.11 -17.97
CA ASN A 262 2.47 -16.04 -19.35
C ASN A 262 3.09 -17.11 -20.27
N THR A 263 4.32 -17.55 -20.03
CA THR A 263 4.98 -18.59 -20.82
C THR A 263 4.38 -19.98 -20.62
N LEU A 264 3.60 -20.19 -19.55
CA LEU A 264 2.96 -21.47 -19.22
C LEU A 264 1.55 -21.61 -19.84
N GLY A 265 1.07 -20.56 -20.51
CA GLY A 265 -0.25 -20.58 -21.17
C GLY A 265 -1.39 -19.97 -20.35
N SER A 266 -2.58 -19.92 -20.97
CA SER A 266 -3.74 -19.19 -20.46
C SER A 266 -4.28 -19.75 -19.14
N ALA A 267 -4.25 -21.06 -18.92
CA ALA A 267 -4.70 -21.70 -17.69
C ALA A 267 -3.87 -21.28 -16.48
N ALA A 268 -2.54 -21.19 -16.62
CA ALA A 268 -1.64 -20.73 -15.57
C ALA A 268 -1.86 -19.24 -15.25
N VAL A 269 -2.06 -18.41 -16.28
CA VAL A 269 -2.34 -16.97 -16.12
C VAL A 269 -3.68 -16.76 -15.42
N ALA A 270 -4.73 -17.48 -15.82
CA ALA A 270 -6.04 -17.43 -15.18
C ALA A 270 -5.95 -17.84 -13.70
N ALA A 271 -5.23 -18.93 -13.41
CA ALA A 271 -5.04 -19.41 -12.06
C ALA A 271 -4.26 -18.41 -11.19
N MET A 272 -3.16 -17.82 -11.71
CA MET A 272 -2.40 -16.79 -11.00
C MET A 272 -3.26 -15.54 -10.73
N THR A 273 -4.08 -15.13 -11.70
CA THR A 273 -4.95 -13.96 -11.57
C THR A 273 -6.04 -14.18 -10.52
N ALA A 274 -6.75 -15.30 -10.59
CA ALA A 274 -7.79 -15.64 -9.61
C ALA A 274 -7.19 -15.85 -8.21
N GLY A 275 -6.11 -16.61 -8.12
CA GLY A 275 -5.38 -16.84 -6.86
C GLY A 275 -4.84 -15.55 -6.27
N GLY A 276 -4.34 -14.64 -7.11
CA GLY A 276 -3.86 -13.32 -6.70
C GLY A 276 -4.97 -12.43 -6.12
N LYS A 277 -6.16 -12.41 -6.74
CA LYS A 277 -7.33 -11.67 -6.20
C LYS A 277 -7.74 -12.20 -4.83
N ILE A 278 -7.84 -13.50 -4.66
CA ILE A 278 -8.15 -14.15 -3.37
C ILE A 278 -7.03 -13.84 -2.37
N GLY A 279 -5.76 -13.97 -2.80
CA GLY A 279 -4.58 -13.68 -2.00
C GLY A 279 -4.55 -12.26 -1.46
N ASN A 280 -4.96 -11.25 -2.24
CA ASN A 280 -5.06 -9.86 -1.81
C ASN A 280 -6.05 -9.66 -0.66
N PHE A 281 -7.22 -10.34 -0.69
CA PHE A 281 -8.14 -10.34 0.45
C PHE A 281 -7.52 -10.95 1.70
N LEU A 282 -6.84 -12.09 1.55
CA LEU A 282 -6.17 -12.77 2.66
C LEU A 282 -4.94 -12.00 3.18
N ALA A 283 -4.34 -11.12 2.39
CA ALA A 283 -3.20 -10.30 2.79
C ALA A 283 -3.58 -9.00 3.52
N CYS A 284 -4.82 -8.51 3.40
CA CYS A 284 -5.29 -7.27 4.04
C CYS A 284 -4.92 -7.13 5.54
N PRO A 285 -4.98 -8.17 6.38
CA PRO A 285 -4.57 -8.05 7.78
C PRO A 285 -3.09 -7.72 7.95
N PHE A 286 -2.21 -8.21 7.07
CA PHE A 286 -0.79 -7.90 7.13
C PHE A 286 -0.51 -6.44 6.73
N ASP A 287 -1.25 -5.90 5.76
CA ASP A 287 -1.16 -4.49 5.36
C ASP A 287 -1.65 -3.57 6.49
N ALA A 288 -2.72 -3.97 7.18
CA ALA A 288 -3.22 -3.26 8.36
C ALA A 288 -2.21 -3.29 9.52
N MET A 289 -1.58 -4.43 9.77
CA MET A 289 -0.51 -4.58 10.78
C MET A 289 0.71 -3.73 10.41
N GLY A 290 1.14 -3.75 9.15
CA GLY A 290 2.24 -2.93 8.66
C GLY A 290 1.97 -1.44 8.87
N SER A 291 0.85 -0.92 8.36
CA SER A 291 0.47 0.48 8.54
C SER A 291 0.36 0.89 10.02
N THR A 292 -0.12 -0.02 10.87
CA THR A 292 -0.16 0.17 12.32
C THR A 292 1.24 0.30 12.90
N MET A 293 2.17 -0.56 12.49
CA MET A 293 3.54 -0.55 12.99
C MET A 293 4.33 0.67 12.53
N ALA A 294 4.05 1.24 11.36
CA ALA A 294 4.63 2.51 10.94
C ALA A 294 4.23 3.65 11.89
N THR A 295 2.94 3.77 12.21
CA THR A 295 2.45 4.80 13.13
C THR A 295 2.90 4.56 14.57
N TYR A 296 2.80 3.32 15.05
CA TYR A 296 3.27 2.93 16.39
C TYR A 296 4.76 3.18 16.58
N GLY A 297 5.57 2.78 15.58
CA GLY A 297 7.01 3.03 15.57
C GLY A 297 7.31 4.53 15.60
N GLY A 298 6.67 5.30 14.72
CA GLY A 298 6.85 6.74 14.63
C GLY A 298 6.53 7.46 15.94
N GLN A 299 5.37 7.21 16.53
CA GLN A 299 5.01 7.83 17.81
C GLN A 299 5.94 7.45 18.96
N ASN A 300 6.34 6.18 19.07
CA ASN A 300 7.23 5.75 20.16
C ASN A 300 8.66 6.25 19.99
N VAL A 301 9.17 6.35 18.75
CA VAL A 301 10.47 7.01 18.48
C VAL A 301 10.40 8.49 18.83
N GLY A 302 9.36 9.19 18.41
CA GLY A 302 9.16 10.60 18.77
C GLY A 302 9.08 10.84 20.26
N ALA A 303 8.45 9.93 21.00
CA ALA A 303 8.36 9.97 22.47
C ALA A 303 9.63 9.52 23.21
N GLY A 304 10.67 9.07 22.50
CA GLY A 304 11.89 8.53 23.13
C GLY A 304 11.72 7.16 23.78
N LYS A 305 10.59 6.46 23.53
CA LYS A 305 10.23 5.19 24.20
C LYS A 305 10.67 3.98 23.38
N LEU A 306 11.99 3.84 23.17
CA LEU A 306 12.56 2.79 22.33
C LEU A 306 12.31 1.36 22.87
N ASP A 307 12.18 1.18 24.19
CA ASP A 307 11.85 -0.10 24.83
C ASP A 307 10.50 -0.66 24.32
N ARG A 308 9.58 0.23 23.94
CA ARG A 308 8.26 -0.15 23.43
C ARG A 308 8.28 -0.70 22.00
N LEU A 309 9.30 -0.37 21.21
CA LEU A 309 9.41 -0.86 19.83
C LEU A 309 9.49 -2.38 19.79
N GLY A 310 10.35 -2.99 20.61
CA GLY A 310 10.47 -4.45 20.72
C GLY A 310 9.20 -5.11 21.26
N LYS A 311 8.54 -4.49 22.27
CA LYS A 311 7.27 -4.99 22.80
C LYS A 311 6.14 -4.94 21.76
N GLY A 312 6.05 -3.85 20.98
CA GLY A 312 5.10 -3.72 19.88
C GLY A 312 5.37 -4.70 18.75
N LEU A 313 6.65 -4.86 18.37
CA LEU A 313 7.04 -5.85 17.38
C LEU A 313 6.61 -7.26 17.78
N LYS A 314 6.93 -7.69 19.01
CA LYS A 314 6.53 -8.99 19.52
C LYS A 314 5.01 -9.18 19.51
N ALA A 315 4.25 -8.17 19.96
CA ALA A 315 2.79 -8.21 19.96
C ALA A 315 2.22 -8.35 18.55
N CYS A 316 2.71 -7.54 17.60
CA CYS A 316 2.22 -7.56 16.22
C CYS A 316 2.60 -8.87 15.49
N VAL A 317 3.83 -9.37 15.70
CA VAL A 317 4.27 -10.66 15.14
C VAL A 317 3.42 -11.80 15.69
N THR A 318 3.08 -11.80 16.98
CA THR A 318 2.18 -12.81 17.55
C THR A 318 0.82 -12.83 16.87
N LEU A 319 0.25 -11.65 16.59
CA LEU A 319 -1.00 -11.52 15.82
C LEU A 319 -0.83 -12.01 14.39
N GLY A 320 0.27 -11.62 13.74
CA GLY A 320 0.58 -12.02 12.36
C GLY A 320 0.73 -13.53 12.20
N VAL A 321 1.45 -14.19 13.12
CA VAL A 321 1.60 -15.65 13.14
C VAL A 321 0.25 -16.33 13.38
N GLY A 322 -0.53 -15.86 14.36
CA GLY A 322 -1.87 -16.41 14.61
C GLY A 322 -2.78 -16.31 13.41
N TYR A 323 -2.80 -15.16 12.73
CA TYR A 323 -3.58 -15.00 11.52
C TYR A 323 -3.04 -15.83 10.33
N SER A 324 -1.72 -15.99 10.19
CA SER A 324 -1.11 -16.82 9.14
C SER A 324 -1.60 -18.28 9.22
N VAL A 325 -1.72 -18.82 10.43
CA VAL A 325 -2.29 -20.16 10.65
C VAL A 325 -3.75 -20.21 10.22
N ILE A 326 -4.55 -19.21 10.59
CA ILE A 326 -5.96 -19.11 10.18
C ILE A 326 -6.08 -19.05 8.65
N ALA A 327 -5.30 -18.20 8.00
CA ALA A 327 -5.32 -18.04 6.53
C ALA A 327 -4.90 -19.34 5.82
N PHE A 328 -3.91 -20.07 6.35
CA PHE A 328 -3.52 -21.38 5.83
C PHE A 328 -4.65 -22.40 5.96
N LEU A 329 -5.31 -22.47 7.10
CA LEU A 329 -6.47 -23.35 7.28
C LEU A 329 -7.63 -22.99 6.35
N ILE A 330 -7.88 -21.70 6.13
CA ILE A 330 -8.86 -21.24 5.13
C ILE A 330 -8.49 -21.76 3.73
N ALA A 331 -7.23 -21.65 3.33
CA ALA A 331 -6.77 -22.13 2.03
C ALA A 331 -6.89 -23.67 1.90
N VAL A 332 -6.60 -24.42 2.95
CA VAL A 332 -6.71 -25.88 2.98
C VAL A 332 -8.17 -26.32 2.82
N PHE A 333 -9.08 -25.77 3.62
CA PHE A 333 -10.47 -26.25 3.66
C PHE A 333 -11.36 -25.58 2.64
N PHE A 334 -11.11 -24.33 2.28
CA PHE A 334 -11.97 -23.53 1.40
C PHE A 334 -11.29 -23.09 0.09
N GLY A 335 -10.06 -23.52 -0.20
CA GLY A 335 -9.34 -23.12 -1.41
C GLY A 335 -10.05 -23.49 -2.70
N GLY A 336 -10.74 -24.65 -2.75
CA GLY A 336 -11.56 -25.05 -3.89
C GLY A 336 -12.81 -24.17 -4.08
N PRO A 337 -13.69 -24.07 -3.06
CA PRO A 337 -14.83 -23.14 -3.09
C PRO A 337 -14.48 -21.69 -3.40
N LEU A 338 -13.36 -21.17 -2.85
CA LEU A 338 -12.88 -19.82 -3.15
C LEU A 338 -12.46 -19.66 -4.61
N ALA A 339 -11.82 -20.67 -5.20
CA ALA A 339 -11.45 -20.66 -6.61
C ALA A 339 -12.70 -20.58 -7.51
N GLN A 340 -13.78 -21.29 -7.16
CA GLN A 340 -15.05 -21.30 -7.90
C GLN A 340 -15.79 -19.96 -7.88
N LEU A 341 -15.42 -19.00 -7.03
CA LEU A 341 -15.94 -17.64 -7.09
C LEU A 341 -15.44 -16.86 -8.31
N PHE A 342 -14.33 -17.29 -8.90
CA PHE A 342 -13.64 -16.60 -10.01
C PHE A 342 -13.52 -17.46 -11.27
N VAL A 343 -13.71 -18.79 -11.16
CA VAL A 343 -13.49 -19.74 -12.23
C VAL A 343 -14.68 -20.70 -12.27
N ASP A 344 -15.16 -20.99 -13.49
CA ASP A 344 -16.27 -21.93 -13.68
C ASP A 344 -15.92 -23.32 -13.15
N SER A 345 -16.91 -23.99 -12.58
CA SER A 345 -16.75 -25.32 -11.96
C SER A 345 -16.30 -26.43 -12.96
N GLY A 346 -16.47 -26.20 -14.26
CA GLY A 346 -15.99 -27.09 -15.33
C GLY A 346 -14.47 -27.02 -15.57
N GLU A 347 -13.79 -25.97 -15.12
CA GLU A 347 -12.37 -25.74 -15.34
C GLU A 347 -11.50 -26.36 -14.23
N ALA A 348 -11.52 -27.70 -14.13
CA ALA A 348 -10.88 -28.43 -13.03
C ALA A 348 -9.38 -28.16 -12.90
N GLU A 349 -8.66 -27.99 -14.02
CA GLU A 349 -7.22 -27.69 -14.03
C GLU A 349 -6.95 -26.31 -13.43
N ILE A 350 -7.71 -25.28 -13.82
CA ILE A 350 -7.54 -23.92 -13.31
C ILE A 350 -7.85 -23.89 -11.81
N ILE A 351 -8.92 -24.55 -11.37
CA ILE A 351 -9.30 -24.65 -9.95
C ILE A 351 -8.18 -25.33 -9.14
N ALA A 352 -7.59 -26.42 -9.65
CA ALA A 352 -6.49 -27.10 -9.00
C ALA A 352 -5.24 -26.20 -8.88
N ASN A 353 -4.92 -25.45 -9.94
CA ASN A 353 -3.83 -24.49 -9.94
C ASN A 353 -4.07 -23.32 -8.99
N VAL A 354 -5.28 -22.75 -8.92
CA VAL A 354 -5.64 -21.72 -7.93
C VAL A 354 -5.47 -22.24 -6.51
N ARG A 355 -5.95 -23.47 -6.25
CA ARG A 355 -5.79 -24.11 -4.94
C ARG A 355 -4.31 -24.29 -4.59
N ALA A 356 -3.50 -24.78 -5.53
CA ALA A 356 -2.05 -24.93 -5.34
C ALA A 356 -1.40 -23.57 -5.04
N PHE A 357 -1.74 -22.52 -5.80
CA PHE A 357 -1.24 -21.15 -5.59
C PHE A 357 -1.57 -20.64 -4.19
N LEU A 358 -2.82 -20.79 -3.74
CA LEU A 358 -3.24 -20.38 -2.42
C LEU A 358 -2.51 -21.14 -1.32
N LEU A 359 -2.39 -22.48 -1.45
CA LEU A 359 -1.69 -23.31 -0.45
C LEU A 359 -0.23 -22.93 -0.31
N TRP A 360 0.51 -22.79 -1.44
CA TRP A 360 1.91 -22.38 -1.40
C TRP A 360 2.09 -20.99 -0.80
N ASN A 361 1.29 -20.00 -1.21
CA ASN A 361 1.41 -18.66 -0.68
C ASN A 361 1.05 -18.59 0.81
N THR A 362 -0.07 -19.18 1.23
CA THR A 362 -0.50 -19.12 2.64
C THR A 362 0.39 -19.92 3.58
N ALA A 363 1.04 -21.00 3.10
CA ALA A 363 2.06 -21.72 3.87
C ALA A 363 3.26 -20.83 4.26
N PHE A 364 3.53 -19.78 3.48
CA PHE A 364 4.59 -18.79 3.73
C PHE A 364 4.07 -17.42 4.21
N TYR A 365 2.86 -17.37 4.75
CA TYR A 365 2.32 -16.11 5.28
C TYR A 365 2.99 -15.64 6.57
N ILE A 366 3.69 -16.50 7.30
CA ILE A 366 4.53 -16.05 8.42
C ILE A 366 5.66 -15.14 7.92
N PRO A 367 6.48 -15.51 6.90
CA PRO A 367 7.38 -14.57 6.25
C PRO A 367 6.69 -13.30 5.74
N LEU A 368 5.55 -13.39 5.07
CA LEU A 368 4.81 -12.20 4.61
C LEU A 368 4.44 -11.26 5.76
N ALA A 369 3.98 -11.82 6.89
CA ALA A 369 3.69 -11.06 8.10
C ALA A 369 4.93 -10.32 8.61
N LEU A 370 6.07 -11.02 8.69
CA LEU A 370 7.35 -10.43 9.13
C LEU A 370 7.81 -9.32 8.19
N VAL A 371 7.79 -9.56 6.88
CA VAL A 371 8.11 -8.53 5.87
C VAL A 371 7.29 -7.26 6.11
N ASN A 372 5.97 -7.36 6.20
CA ASN A 372 5.12 -6.18 6.39
C ASN A 372 5.37 -5.52 7.75
N ILE A 373 5.36 -6.27 8.84
CA ILE A 373 5.48 -5.74 10.20
C ILE A 373 6.85 -5.07 10.41
N VAL A 374 7.94 -5.75 10.05
CA VAL A 374 9.31 -5.25 10.29
C VAL A 374 9.65 -4.10 9.34
N ARG A 375 9.30 -4.21 8.07
CA ARG A 375 9.54 -3.15 7.06
C ARG A 375 8.89 -1.85 7.47
N PHE A 376 7.60 -1.86 7.76
CA PHE A 376 6.87 -0.66 8.14
C PHE A 376 7.30 -0.12 9.50
N LEU A 377 7.71 -0.99 10.44
CA LEU A 377 8.31 -0.53 11.69
C LEU A 377 9.62 0.21 11.45
N ILE A 378 10.53 -0.33 10.61
CA ILE A 378 11.79 0.35 10.25
C ILE A 378 11.51 1.69 9.58
N GLN A 379 10.52 1.78 8.71
CA GLN A 379 10.07 3.03 8.10
C GLN A 379 9.57 4.01 9.17
N GLY A 380 8.71 3.56 10.09
CA GLY A 380 8.23 4.34 11.23
C GLY A 380 9.35 4.81 12.16
N MET A 381 10.43 4.05 12.28
CA MET A 381 11.64 4.43 13.01
C MET A 381 12.46 5.52 12.30
N GLY A 382 12.12 5.90 11.05
CA GLY A 382 12.80 6.94 10.30
C GLY A 382 13.90 6.45 9.35
N PHE A 383 13.91 5.17 8.98
CA PHE A 383 14.93 4.57 8.12
C PHE A 383 14.35 3.93 6.85
N PRO A 384 13.68 4.69 5.97
CA PRO A 384 12.97 4.13 4.81
C PRO A 384 13.90 3.52 3.75
N LYS A 385 15.20 3.86 3.75
CA LYS A 385 16.19 3.31 2.81
C LYS A 385 16.31 1.79 2.91
N PHE A 386 16.19 1.23 4.11
CA PHE A 386 16.20 -0.23 4.29
C PHE A 386 14.99 -0.91 3.66
N ALA A 387 13.85 -0.22 3.60
CA ALA A 387 12.66 -0.74 2.96
C ALA A 387 12.80 -0.83 1.43
N ILE A 388 13.50 0.12 0.79
CA ILE A 388 13.83 0.02 -0.64
C ILE A 388 14.69 -1.21 -0.90
N LEU A 389 15.76 -1.39 -0.13
CA LEU A 389 16.66 -2.53 -0.28
C LEU A 389 15.92 -3.86 -0.15
N ALA A 390 15.00 -3.97 0.81
CA ALA A 390 14.15 -5.15 0.93
C ALA A 390 13.30 -5.36 -0.34
N GLY A 391 12.72 -4.30 -0.92
CA GLY A 391 12.01 -4.36 -2.19
C GLY A 391 12.88 -4.82 -3.35
N VAL A 392 14.14 -4.39 -3.41
CA VAL A 392 15.11 -4.85 -4.42
C VAL A 392 15.38 -6.35 -4.24
N PHE A 393 15.58 -6.83 -3.02
CA PHE A 393 15.73 -8.27 -2.76
C PHE A 393 14.50 -9.08 -3.18
N GLU A 394 13.28 -8.56 -2.92
CA GLU A 394 12.05 -9.20 -3.40
C GLU A 394 12.00 -9.26 -4.94
N MET A 395 12.37 -8.17 -5.61
CA MET A 395 12.39 -8.12 -7.08
C MET A 395 13.41 -9.13 -7.64
N ILE A 396 14.62 -9.20 -7.08
CA ILE A 396 15.65 -10.18 -7.48
C ILE A 396 15.11 -11.60 -7.27
N ALA A 397 14.53 -11.89 -6.12
CA ALA A 397 13.97 -13.20 -5.80
C ALA A 397 12.87 -13.62 -6.78
N ARG A 398 11.93 -12.70 -7.12
CA ARG A 398 10.90 -12.97 -8.13
C ARG A 398 11.49 -13.17 -9.52
N SER A 399 12.56 -12.46 -9.86
CA SER A 399 13.28 -12.65 -11.13
C SER A 399 13.94 -14.02 -11.19
N LEU A 400 14.62 -14.44 -10.12
CA LEU A 400 15.22 -15.76 -10.02
C LEU A 400 14.16 -16.88 -10.08
N ALA A 401 13.03 -16.70 -9.41
CA ALA A 401 11.93 -17.65 -9.50
C ALA A 401 11.32 -17.69 -10.90
N GLY A 402 11.01 -16.53 -11.50
CA GLY A 402 10.40 -16.43 -12.81
C GLY A 402 11.26 -16.99 -13.94
N PHE A 403 12.51 -16.62 -13.99
CA PHE A 403 13.42 -17.04 -15.06
C PHE A 403 14.19 -18.35 -14.77
N GLY A 404 14.37 -18.69 -13.48
CA GLY A 404 15.09 -19.89 -13.07
C GLY A 404 14.19 -21.07 -12.74
N LEU A 405 13.18 -20.89 -11.88
CA LEU A 405 12.34 -22.00 -11.41
C LEU A 405 11.17 -22.30 -12.34
N VAL A 406 10.51 -21.28 -12.90
CA VAL A 406 9.32 -21.51 -13.77
C VAL A 406 9.65 -22.39 -14.98
N PRO A 407 10.78 -22.26 -15.70
CA PRO A 407 11.12 -23.16 -16.79
C PRO A 407 11.36 -24.61 -16.36
N ILE A 408 11.72 -24.84 -15.09
CA ILE A 408 12.10 -26.18 -14.58
C ILE A 408 10.90 -26.89 -13.96
N ILE A 409 10.12 -26.20 -13.12
CA ILE A 409 9.03 -26.79 -12.33
C ILE A 409 7.66 -26.22 -12.67
N GLY A 410 7.55 -25.46 -13.76
CA GLY A 410 6.28 -24.95 -14.28
C GLY A 410 5.52 -24.06 -13.30
N PHE A 411 4.22 -24.28 -13.16
CA PHE A 411 3.35 -23.44 -12.34
C PHE A 411 3.72 -23.40 -10.84
N THR A 412 4.35 -24.47 -10.32
CA THR A 412 4.89 -24.47 -8.95
C THR A 412 5.94 -23.38 -8.77
N GLY A 413 6.76 -23.11 -9.81
CA GLY A 413 7.72 -21.99 -9.80
C GLY A 413 7.02 -20.62 -9.67
N VAL A 414 5.87 -20.44 -10.31
CA VAL A 414 5.05 -19.24 -10.15
C VAL A 414 4.52 -19.13 -8.70
N CYS A 415 4.03 -20.24 -8.14
CA CYS A 415 3.54 -20.28 -6.77
C CYS A 415 4.62 -19.91 -5.74
N LEU A 416 5.86 -20.32 -5.97
CA LEU A 416 7.00 -20.06 -5.08
C LEU A 416 7.62 -18.66 -5.24
N GLY A 417 7.30 -17.94 -6.31
CA GLY A 417 7.89 -16.63 -6.60
C GLY A 417 7.74 -15.61 -5.47
N SER A 418 6.54 -15.47 -4.91
CA SER A 418 6.29 -14.59 -3.76
C SER A 418 6.84 -15.14 -2.43
N PRO A 419 6.65 -16.42 -2.07
CA PRO A 419 7.29 -17.03 -0.91
C PRO A 419 8.80 -16.82 -0.82
N ILE A 420 9.53 -17.06 -1.89
CA ILE A 420 10.99 -16.87 -1.93
C ILE A 420 11.34 -15.39 -1.77
N ALA A 421 10.57 -14.50 -2.38
CA ALA A 421 10.75 -13.06 -2.23
C ALA A 421 10.60 -12.61 -0.79
N TRP A 422 9.61 -13.11 -0.06
CA TRP A 422 9.40 -12.79 1.36
C TRP A 422 10.54 -13.30 2.24
N LEU A 423 11.00 -14.53 2.00
CA LEU A 423 12.15 -15.10 2.73
C LEU A 423 13.42 -14.28 2.51
N MET A 424 13.71 -13.87 1.25
CA MET A 424 14.86 -13.02 0.95
C MET A 424 14.74 -11.63 1.60
N ALA A 425 13.56 -11.04 1.59
CA ALA A 425 13.32 -9.75 2.26
C ALA A 425 13.52 -9.86 3.77
N ASP A 426 13.01 -10.92 4.41
CA ASP A 426 13.16 -11.15 5.86
C ASP A 426 14.61 -11.39 6.26
N ALA A 427 15.36 -12.14 5.45
CA ALA A 427 16.80 -12.35 5.68
C ALA A 427 17.58 -11.03 5.75
N PHE A 428 17.12 -10.00 5.06
CA PHE A 428 17.67 -8.65 5.12
C PHE A 428 17.02 -7.78 6.23
N LEU A 429 15.69 -7.77 6.34
CA LEU A 429 14.95 -6.87 7.23
C LEU A 429 15.18 -7.18 8.71
N ILE A 430 15.31 -8.46 9.09
CA ILE A 430 15.50 -8.83 10.49
C ILE A 430 16.84 -8.30 11.02
N PRO A 431 18.00 -8.53 10.38
CA PRO A 431 19.25 -7.90 10.78
C PRO A 431 19.21 -6.36 10.72
N ALA A 432 18.53 -5.80 9.69
CA ALA A 432 18.38 -4.35 9.55
C ALA A 432 17.61 -3.74 10.74
N TYR A 433 16.58 -4.39 11.24
CA TYR A 433 15.85 -3.94 12.42
C TYR A 433 16.77 -3.84 13.67
N PHE A 434 17.57 -4.86 13.93
CA PHE A 434 18.51 -4.84 15.06
C PHE A 434 19.59 -3.77 14.89
N HIS A 435 20.10 -3.57 13.67
CA HIS A 435 21.04 -2.49 13.37
C HIS A 435 20.43 -1.12 13.63
N VAL A 436 19.25 -0.84 13.06
CA VAL A 436 18.52 0.42 13.23
C VAL A 436 18.18 0.69 14.70
N SER A 437 17.75 -0.34 15.43
CA SER A 437 17.46 -0.21 16.86
C SER A 437 18.70 0.21 17.67
N LYS A 438 19.87 -0.37 17.39
CA LYS A 438 21.14 0.02 18.01
C LYS A 438 21.56 1.46 17.65
N VAL A 439 21.36 1.85 16.38
CA VAL A 439 21.66 3.24 15.94
C VAL A 439 20.77 4.26 16.66
N LEU A 440 19.48 3.97 16.80
CA LEU A 440 18.56 4.84 17.53
C LEU A 440 18.89 4.94 19.01
N GLN A 441 19.21 3.82 19.66
CA GLN A 441 19.65 3.82 21.06
C GLN A 441 20.87 4.72 21.27
N LYS A 442 21.88 4.62 20.39
CA LYS A 442 23.09 5.48 20.46
C LYS A 442 22.78 6.96 20.24
N ARG A 443 21.83 7.29 19.37
CA ARG A 443 21.45 8.70 19.08
C ARG A 443 20.65 9.35 20.21
N MET A 444 19.91 8.56 20.98
CA MET A 444 19.01 9.06 22.03
C MET A 444 19.61 8.99 23.44
N VAL A 445 20.75 8.30 23.63
CA VAL A 445 21.53 8.42 24.87
C VAL A 445 22.19 9.80 24.85
N PRO A 446 21.93 10.69 25.84
CA PRO A 446 22.68 11.96 25.95
C PRO A 446 24.17 11.63 26.03
N GLN A 447 25.00 12.38 25.32
CA GLN A 447 26.46 12.37 25.54
C GLN A 447 26.76 13.01 26.90
N THR A 448 26.36 12.38 27.97
CA THR A 448 26.84 12.61 29.30
C THR A 448 27.94 11.60 29.50
N ASP A 449 29.16 12.11 29.48
CA ASP A 449 30.44 11.61 29.99
C ASP A 449 31.53 11.63 28.92
N VAL A 450 31.88 12.85 28.49
CA VAL A 450 33.32 13.14 28.26
C VAL A 450 33.86 13.58 29.62
N PRO A 451 34.72 12.82 30.28
CA PRO A 451 35.46 13.34 31.43
C PRO A 451 36.26 14.53 30.89
N GLN A 452 36.02 15.73 31.43
CA GLN A 452 36.96 16.82 31.26
C GLN A 452 38.26 16.31 31.88
N ALA A 453 39.21 16.00 31.00
CA ALA A 453 40.58 15.77 31.42
C ALA A 453 41.07 17.06 32.13
N VAL A 454 41.37 16.91 33.39
CA VAL A 454 42.07 17.89 34.26
C VAL A 454 43.48 18.05 33.80
#